data_6492f421eeb3930e04e314dc6e1367d1
#
_entry.id   6492f421eeb3930e04e314dc6e1367d1
#
_cell.length_a   1.000
_cell.length_b   1.000
_cell.length_c   1.000
_cell.angle_alpha   90.00
_cell.angle_beta   90.00
_cell.angle_gamma   90.00
#
_symmetry.space_group_name_H-M   'P 1'
#
loop_
_entity.id
_entity.type
_entity.pdbx_description
1 polymer ?
#
loop_
_entity_poly.entity_id
_entity_poly.type
_entity_poly.pdbx_seq_one_letter_code
_entity_poly.pdbx_strand_id
1 'polypeptide(L)'
;RRDLWRFSSVIPARPMVTLGEGYTPLINAGFLGKNTYLKLEYLNPTGSFKDRGSAVAISKALEFGVNTVVEDSSGNAGISIAAYAAAAGIRARIYVPKDAPEGKKSLIRSLGAELIEAPSRAEAGRLAVESVGPGEAYIGHAWNPWFLQGTKTLAYELLDQLGHAPNAVILPASAGTLLLGLWIGFNELLSLGLINKVPRLYAAQAQGFANLYEKIHGDYVREPTRLADALRVSNPPRIEQMVKAIRGSNGDVLVITDDEL
;
A
#
# COMPACT_ATOMS: atom_id res chain seq x y z
N ARG A 1 -9.87 -3.91 20.54
CA ARG A 1 -9.55 -4.50 19.26
C ARG A 1 -8.10 -4.14 18.90
N ARG A 2 -7.30 -5.12 18.48
CA ARG A 2 -5.88 -4.92 18.12
C ARG A 2 -5.65 -5.11 16.62
N ASP A 3 -6.53 -4.54 15.80
CA ASP A 3 -6.44 -4.51 14.34
C ASP A 3 -6.80 -3.11 13.83
N LEU A 4 -6.73 -2.87 12.51
CA LEU A 4 -7.03 -1.57 11.91
C LEU A 4 -8.46 -1.10 12.22
N TRP A 5 -9.40 -2.01 12.42
CA TRP A 5 -10.80 -1.69 12.67
C TRP A 5 -11.07 -1.04 14.04
N ARG A 6 -10.04 -0.93 14.92
CA ARG A 6 -10.16 -0.05 16.10
C ARG A 6 -10.41 1.41 15.70
N PHE A 7 -10.05 1.77 14.48
CA PHE A 7 -10.29 3.09 13.89
C PHE A 7 -11.52 3.12 12.96
N SER A 8 -12.48 2.20 13.15
CA SER A 8 -13.67 2.09 12.29
C SER A 8 -14.51 3.37 12.21
N SER A 9 -14.46 4.23 13.23
CA SER A 9 -15.15 5.53 13.22
C SER A 9 -14.66 6.50 12.14
N VAL A 10 -13.44 6.33 11.65
CA VAL A 10 -12.85 7.16 10.59
C VAL A 10 -12.64 6.40 9.27
N ILE A 11 -13.00 5.12 9.21
CA ILE A 11 -12.97 4.31 7.99
C ILE A 11 -14.38 4.27 7.39
N PRO A 12 -14.59 4.76 6.16
CA PRO A 12 -15.92 4.79 5.54
C PRO A 12 -16.34 3.43 4.95
N ALA A 13 -16.14 2.36 5.71
CA ALA A 13 -16.52 0.99 5.40
C ALA A 13 -16.87 0.23 6.69
N ARG A 14 -17.77 -0.74 6.61
CA ARG A 14 -18.08 -1.64 7.72
C ARG A 14 -16.98 -2.71 7.83
N PRO A 15 -16.62 -3.14 9.06
CA PRO A 15 -15.63 -4.21 9.25
C PRO A 15 -16.22 -5.57 8.91
N MET A 16 -16.18 -5.98 7.64
CA MET A 16 -16.76 -7.24 7.15
C MET A 16 -15.73 -8.36 7.05
N VAL A 17 -14.44 -8.02 6.89
CA VAL A 17 -13.34 -9.00 6.88
C VAL A 17 -12.15 -8.46 7.66
N THR A 18 -11.44 -9.35 8.36
CA THR A 18 -10.16 -9.09 9.00
C THR A 18 -9.37 -10.38 9.13
N LEU A 19 -8.07 -10.30 9.01
CA LEU A 19 -7.09 -11.32 9.37
C LEU A 19 -6.22 -10.88 10.57
N GLY A 20 -6.57 -9.75 11.20
CA GLY A 20 -5.81 -9.15 12.30
C GLY A 20 -4.75 -8.13 11.86
N GLU A 21 -4.91 -7.59 10.64
CA GLU A 21 -4.04 -6.57 10.06
C GLU A 21 -4.06 -5.26 10.85
N GLY A 22 -2.94 -4.56 10.77
CA GLY A 22 -2.74 -3.32 11.51
C GLY A 22 -2.28 -3.53 12.93
N TYR A 23 -2.16 -2.44 13.65
CA TYR A 23 -1.61 -2.38 15.01
C TYR A 23 -0.26 -3.13 15.14
N THR A 24 0.52 -3.07 14.08
CA THR A 24 1.85 -3.70 14.00
C THR A 24 2.79 -3.12 15.07
N PRO A 25 3.80 -3.88 15.50
CA PRO A 25 4.76 -3.37 16.48
C PRO A 25 5.45 -2.09 16.03
N LEU A 26 5.61 -1.16 16.97
CA LEU A 26 6.46 0.02 16.86
C LEU A 26 7.60 -0.14 17.87
N ILE A 27 8.82 -0.38 17.39
CA ILE A 27 9.98 -0.64 18.23
C ILE A 27 10.92 0.57 18.27
N ASN A 28 11.51 0.82 19.43
CA ASN A 28 12.57 1.81 19.56
C ASN A 28 13.82 1.33 18.82
N ALA A 29 14.34 2.15 17.92
CA ALA A 29 15.54 1.89 17.13
C ALA A 29 16.64 2.92 17.42
N GLY A 30 16.90 3.18 18.69
CA GLY A 30 17.91 4.15 19.14
C GLY A 30 19.31 3.93 18.58
N PHE A 31 19.61 2.72 18.09
CA PHE A 31 20.85 2.40 17.36
C PHE A 31 20.97 3.09 16.00
N LEU A 32 19.83 3.49 15.37
CA LEU A 32 19.80 4.27 14.13
C LEU A 32 19.83 5.79 14.39
N GLY A 33 19.55 6.21 15.62
CA GLY A 33 19.50 7.60 16.00
C GLY A 33 18.55 7.86 17.16
N LYS A 34 18.80 8.92 17.90
CA LYS A 34 17.97 9.29 19.07
C LYS A 34 16.51 9.54 18.63
N ASN A 35 15.57 8.98 19.35
CA ASN A 35 14.12 9.07 19.07
C ASN A 35 13.70 8.51 17.71
N THR A 36 14.41 7.46 17.24
CA THR A 36 14.07 6.72 16.01
C THR A 36 13.28 5.47 16.37
N TYR A 37 12.23 5.19 15.59
CA TYR A 37 11.37 4.03 15.76
C TYR A 37 11.20 3.31 14.43
N LEU A 38 11.05 1.98 14.47
CA LEU A 38 10.70 1.17 13.30
C LEU A 38 9.27 0.65 13.45
N LYS A 39 8.44 0.96 12.48
CA LYS A 39 7.08 0.43 12.35
C LYS A 39 7.11 -0.83 11.47
N LEU A 40 6.87 -1.99 12.07
CA LEU A 40 7.13 -3.29 11.45
C LEU A 40 5.96 -3.76 10.59
N GLU A 41 5.72 -3.10 9.45
CA GLU A 41 4.60 -3.39 8.55
C GLU A 41 4.68 -4.76 7.86
N TYR A 42 5.83 -5.41 7.84
CA TYR A 42 6.00 -6.79 7.37
C TYR A 42 5.42 -7.85 8.33
N LEU A 43 4.99 -7.45 9.52
CA LEU A 43 4.29 -8.32 10.46
C LEU A 43 2.76 -8.31 10.27
N ASN A 44 2.24 -7.65 9.25
CA ASN A 44 0.86 -7.87 8.82
C ASN A 44 0.67 -9.31 8.31
N PRO A 45 -0.56 -9.85 8.30
CA PRO A 45 -0.85 -11.26 8.02
C PRO A 45 -0.24 -11.83 6.73
N THR A 46 -0.19 -11.06 5.63
CA THR A 46 0.44 -11.51 4.37
C THR A 46 1.85 -10.96 4.17
N GLY A 47 2.47 -10.42 5.22
CA GLY A 47 3.84 -9.92 5.21
C GLY A 47 4.02 -8.50 4.65
N SER A 48 2.95 -7.71 4.52
CA SER A 48 3.07 -6.34 4.04
C SER A 48 1.93 -5.42 4.48
N PHE A 49 2.17 -4.11 4.43
CA PHE A 49 1.16 -3.07 4.70
C PHE A 49 -0.06 -3.11 3.76
N LYS A 50 0.02 -3.88 2.66
CA LYS A 50 -1.10 -4.01 1.71
C LYS A 50 -2.36 -4.55 2.38
N ASP A 51 -2.21 -5.32 3.43
CA ASP A 51 -3.31 -5.91 4.20
C ASP A 51 -4.28 -4.85 4.74
N ARG A 52 -3.75 -3.70 5.16
CA ARG A 52 -4.59 -2.58 5.60
C ARG A 52 -5.55 -2.12 4.51
N GLY A 53 -5.04 -1.96 3.29
CA GLY A 53 -5.84 -1.56 2.14
C GLY A 53 -6.79 -2.64 1.69
N SER A 54 -6.33 -3.89 1.65
CA SER A 54 -7.13 -5.05 1.23
C SER A 54 -8.33 -5.29 2.15
N ALA A 55 -8.14 -5.23 3.46
CA ALA A 55 -9.24 -5.39 4.42
C ALA A 55 -10.38 -4.39 4.18
N VAL A 56 -10.05 -3.12 3.95
CA VAL A 56 -11.06 -2.08 3.72
C VAL A 56 -11.66 -2.19 2.30
N ALA A 57 -10.84 -2.43 1.28
CA ALA A 57 -11.32 -2.55 -0.09
C ALA A 57 -12.26 -3.77 -0.27
N ILE A 58 -11.91 -4.92 0.31
CA ILE A 58 -12.75 -6.12 0.30
C ILE A 58 -14.02 -5.91 1.12
N SER A 59 -13.92 -5.34 2.33
CA SER A 59 -15.11 -5.03 3.13
C SER A 59 -16.07 -4.11 2.36
N LYS A 60 -15.55 -3.14 1.64
CA LYS A 60 -16.38 -2.23 0.83
C LYS A 60 -16.99 -2.93 -0.39
N ALA A 61 -16.26 -3.83 -1.04
CA ALA A 61 -16.80 -4.65 -2.12
C ALA A 61 -17.98 -5.50 -1.63
N LEU A 62 -17.88 -6.10 -0.45
CA LEU A 62 -18.97 -6.85 0.18
C LEU A 62 -20.19 -5.98 0.49
N GLU A 63 -20.01 -4.73 0.97
CA GLU A 63 -21.11 -3.78 1.17
C GLU A 63 -21.90 -3.50 -0.12
N PHE A 64 -21.22 -3.53 -1.26
CA PHE A 64 -21.84 -3.36 -2.59
C PHE A 64 -22.38 -4.66 -3.20
N GLY A 65 -22.34 -5.78 -2.47
CA GLY A 65 -22.83 -7.07 -2.95
C GLY A 65 -21.92 -7.72 -4.01
N VAL A 66 -20.64 -7.30 -4.09
CA VAL A 66 -19.65 -7.89 -5.00
C VAL A 66 -19.31 -9.30 -4.55
N ASN A 67 -19.27 -10.25 -5.49
CA ASN A 67 -18.94 -11.66 -5.24
C ASN A 67 -17.61 -12.09 -5.86
N THR A 68 -17.04 -11.26 -6.71
CA THR A 68 -15.74 -11.50 -7.36
C THR A 68 -14.96 -10.20 -7.44
N VAL A 69 -13.74 -10.19 -6.95
CA VAL A 69 -12.83 -9.04 -7.05
C VAL A 69 -11.73 -9.33 -8.05
N VAL A 70 -11.33 -8.28 -8.79
CA VAL A 70 -10.31 -8.36 -9.84
C VAL A 70 -9.16 -7.42 -9.50
N GLU A 71 -7.92 -7.92 -9.58
CA GLU A 71 -6.67 -7.18 -9.30
C GLU A 71 -5.63 -7.50 -10.36
N ASP A 72 -4.69 -6.58 -10.62
CA ASP A 72 -3.63 -6.73 -11.64
C ASP A 72 -2.20 -6.72 -11.06
N SER A 73 -2.03 -7.22 -9.85
CA SER A 73 -0.73 -7.25 -9.19
C SER A 73 -0.21 -8.67 -8.96
N SER A 74 0.98 -8.97 -9.45
CA SER A 74 1.73 -10.19 -9.11
C SER A 74 2.48 -10.12 -7.77
N GLY A 75 2.49 -8.95 -7.11
CA GLY A 75 3.23 -8.68 -5.88
C GLY A 75 2.37 -8.74 -4.63
N ASN A 76 2.82 -8.03 -3.59
CA ASN A 76 2.18 -8.03 -2.28
C ASN A 76 0.69 -7.64 -2.30
N ALA A 77 0.25 -6.80 -3.25
CA ALA A 77 -1.17 -6.46 -3.36
C ALA A 77 -2.01 -7.63 -3.84
N GLY A 78 -1.58 -8.35 -4.89
CA GLY A 78 -2.28 -9.54 -5.37
C GLY A 78 -2.36 -10.64 -4.30
N ILE A 79 -1.26 -10.88 -3.57
CA ILE A 79 -1.24 -11.84 -2.46
C ILE A 79 -2.23 -11.42 -1.36
N SER A 80 -2.19 -10.16 -0.95
CA SER A 80 -3.07 -9.63 0.08
C SER A 80 -4.55 -9.71 -0.34
N ILE A 81 -4.89 -9.25 -1.55
CA ILE A 81 -6.26 -9.31 -2.07
C ILE A 81 -6.76 -10.77 -2.14
N ALA A 82 -5.93 -11.71 -2.60
CA ALA A 82 -6.29 -13.13 -2.63
C ALA A 82 -6.61 -13.66 -1.24
N ALA A 83 -5.77 -13.35 -0.23
CA ALA A 83 -5.97 -13.78 1.15
C ALA A 83 -7.27 -13.22 1.76
N TYR A 84 -7.52 -11.91 1.58
CA TYR A 84 -8.71 -11.26 2.15
C TYR A 84 -9.99 -11.65 1.41
N ALA A 85 -9.94 -11.90 0.10
CA ALA A 85 -11.08 -12.44 -0.65
C ALA A 85 -11.43 -13.85 -0.19
N ALA A 86 -10.43 -14.73 0.01
CA ALA A 86 -10.64 -16.07 0.57
C ALA A 86 -11.26 -16.02 1.97
N ALA A 87 -10.73 -15.16 2.86
CA ALA A 87 -11.28 -14.97 4.21
C ALA A 87 -12.70 -14.41 4.20
N ALA A 88 -13.06 -13.63 3.18
CA ALA A 88 -14.40 -13.08 2.99
C ALA A 88 -15.38 -14.03 2.29
N GLY A 89 -14.92 -15.19 1.81
CA GLY A 89 -15.74 -16.15 1.07
C GLY A 89 -16.17 -15.66 -0.33
N ILE A 90 -15.44 -14.73 -0.93
CA ILE A 90 -15.66 -14.26 -2.30
C ILE A 90 -14.51 -14.68 -3.21
N ARG A 91 -14.76 -14.68 -4.52
CA ARG A 91 -13.72 -15.03 -5.50
C ARG A 91 -12.75 -13.88 -5.72
N ALA A 92 -11.47 -14.21 -5.98
CA ALA A 92 -10.48 -13.30 -6.47
C ALA A 92 -9.95 -13.77 -7.82
N ARG A 93 -9.86 -12.86 -8.80
CA ARG A 93 -9.23 -13.09 -10.09
C ARG A 93 -8.04 -12.14 -10.22
N ILE A 94 -6.83 -12.71 -10.30
CA ILE A 94 -5.59 -11.92 -10.27
C ILE A 94 -4.88 -12.05 -11.61
N TYR A 95 -4.73 -10.94 -12.31
CA TYR A 95 -4.00 -10.85 -13.57
C TYR A 95 -2.54 -10.55 -13.30
N VAL A 96 -1.64 -11.32 -13.89
CA VAL A 96 -0.19 -11.18 -13.68
C VAL A 96 0.56 -11.28 -14.98
N PRO A 97 1.71 -10.63 -15.17
CA PRO A 97 2.56 -10.87 -16.32
C PRO A 97 3.17 -12.28 -16.25
N LYS A 98 3.38 -12.91 -17.42
CA LYS A 98 3.95 -14.26 -17.53
C LYS A 98 5.31 -14.40 -16.85
N ASP A 99 6.14 -13.36 -16.92
CA ASP A 99 7.48 -13.28 -16.34
C ASP A 99 7.49 -13.00 -14.83
N ALA A 100 6.32 -12.90 -14.19
CA ALA A 100 6.24 -12.75 -12.73
C ALA A 100 6.87 -13.98 -12.04
N PRO A 101 7.58 -13.78 -10.90
CA PRO A 101 8.22 -14.87 -10.16
C PRO A 101 7.25 -15.99 -9.80
N GLU A 102 7.60 -17.24 -10.12
CA GLU A 102 6.71 -18.40 -9.93
C GLU A 102 6.32 -18.59 -8.45
N GLY A 103 7.21 -18.29 -7.52
CA GLY A 103 6.89 -18.37 -6.09
C GLY A 103 5.74 -17.45 -5.68
N LYS A 104 5.63 -16.25 -6.28
CA LYS A 104 4.50 -15.33 -6.03
C LYS A 104 3.21 -15.82 -6.68
N LYS A 105 3.31 -16.34 -7.93
CA LYS A 105 2.17 -16.95 -8.63
C LYS A 105 1.62 -18.15 -7.87
N SER A 106 2.50 -19.03 -7.40
CA SER A 106 2.14 -20.20 -6.60
C SER A 106 1.44 -19.82 -5.30
N LEU A 107 1.94 -18.80 -4.61
CA LEU A 107 1.33 -18.30 -3.37
C LEU A 107 -0.09 -17.74 -3.64
N ILE A 108 -0.29 -16.95 -4.70
CA ILE A 108 -1.62 -16.45 -5.08
C ILE A 108 -2.59 -17.61 -5.36
N ARG A 109 -2.14 -18.63 -6.10
CA ARG A 109 -2.97 -19.84 -6.37
C ARG A 109 -3.29 -20.60 -5.09
N SER A 110 -2.34 -20.75 -4.16
CA SER A 110 -2.54 -21.47 -2.89
C SER A 110 -3.54 -20.78 -1.96
N LEU A 111 -3.75 -19.47 -2.13
CA LEU A 111 -4.78 -18.69 -1.44
C LEU A 111 -6.16 -18.82 -2.10
N GLY A 112 -6.31 -19.67 -3.12
CA GLY A 112 -7.57 -19.95 -3.79
C GLY A 112 -7.99 -18.95 -4.86
N ALA A 113 -7.12 -18.01 -5.24
CA ALA A 113 -7.42 -17.06 -6.30
C ALA A 113 -7.24 -17.69 -7.69
N GLU A 114 -8.11 -17.31 -8.62
CA GLU A 114 -7.94 -17.56 -10.06
C GLU A 114 -6.80 -16.67 -10.57
N LEU A 115 -5.71 -17.27 -11.05
CA LEU A 115 -4.57 -16.54 -11.59
C LEU A 115 -4.55 -16.62 -13.10
N ILE A 116 -4.57 -15.45 -13.76
CA ILE A 116 -4.55 -15.29 -15.20
C ILE A 116 -3.24 -14.65 -15.63
N GLU A 117 -2.51 -15.34 -16.50
CA GLU A 117 -1.23 -14.86 -17.01
C GLU A 117 -1.43 -14.03 -18.30
N ALA A 118 -0.85 -12.83 -18.34
CA ALA A 118 -0.87 -11.93 -19.48
C ALA A 118 0.53 -11.75 -20.07
N PRO A 119 0.66 -11.36 -21.36
CA PRO A 119 1.96 -11.16 -22.00
C PRO A 119 2.88 -10.13 -21.31
N SER A 120 2.30 -9.10 -20.70
CA SER A 120 3.02 -8.03 -20.00
C SER A 120 2.22 -7.48 -18.83
N ARG A 121 2.86 -6.66 -17.99
CA ARG A 121 2.20 -5.93 -16.90
C ARG A 121 1.11 -4.97 -17.42
N ALA A 122 1.36 -4.27 -18.53
CA ALA A 122 0.38 -3.36 -19.12
C ALA A 122 -0.86 -4.11 -19.62
N GLU A 123 -0.62 -5.27 -20.23
CA GLU A 123 -1.70 -6.14 -20.73
C GLU A 123 -2.48 -6.79 -19.57
N ALA A 124 -1.81 -7.17 -18.50
CA ALA A 124 -2.47 -7.66 -17.30
C ALA A 124 -3.45 -6.61 -16.72
N GLY A 125 -3.01 -5.36 -16.62
CA GLY A 125 -3.87 -4.26 -16.17
C GLY A 125 -5.07 -4.01 -17.08
N ARG A 126 -4.85 -3.99 -18.42
CA ARG A 126 -5.94 -3.81 -19.41
C ARG A 126 -6.97 -4.95 -19.32
N LEU A 127 -6.50 -6.20 -19.36
CA LEU A 127 -7.37 -7.37 -19.29
C LEU A 127 -8.13 -7.46 -17.97
N ALA A 128 -7.50 -7.08 -16.86
CA ALA A 128 -8.16 -7.05 -15.54
C ALA A 128 -9.38 -6.12 -15.56
N VAL A 129 -9.23 -4.91 -16.08
CA VAL A 129 -10.33 -3.93 -16.18
C VAL A 129 -11.41 -4.41 -17.14
N GLU A 130 -11.04 -4.91 -18.31
CA GLU A 130 -12.00 -5.37 -19.34
C GLU A 130 -12.76 -6.65 -18.95
N SER A 131 -12.22 -7.44 -18.04
CA SER A 131 -12.84 -8.71 -17.60
C SER A 131 -13.98 -8.53 -16.60
N VAL A 132 -14.18 -7.34 -16.06
CA VAL A 132 -15.16 -7.09 -15.00
C VAL A 132 -16.58 -7.21 -15.54
N GLY A 133 -17.33 -8.16 -15.01
CA GLY A 133 -18.74 -8.42 -15.36
C GLY A 133 -19.71 -8.05 -14.23
N PRO A 134 -21.00 -8.37 -14.41
CA PRO A 134 -22.01 -8.14 -13.39
C PRO A 134 -21.68 -8.84 -12.06
N GLY A 135 -21.79 -8.12 -10.95
CA GLY A 135 -21.45 -8.63 -9.61
C GLY A 135 -19.94 -8.72 -9.32
N GLU A 136 -19.11 -8.24 -10.23
CA GLU A 136 -17.65 -8.17 -10.07
C GLU A 136 -17.18 -6.74 -9.88
N ALA A 137 -15.99 -6.55 -9.29
CA ALA A 137 -15.37 -5.24 -9.16
C ALA A 137 -13.85 -5.31 -9.38
N TYR A 138 -13.32 -4.42 -10.23
CA TYR A 138 -11.90 -4.13 -10.25
C TYR A 138 -11.52 -3.34 -9.00
N ILE A 139 -10.61 -3.89 -8.22
CA ILE A 139 -10.15 -3.28 -6.98
C ILE A 139 -8.65 -2.94 -6.98
N GLY A 140 -8.10 -2.74 -8.16
CA GLY A 140 -6.68 -2.42 -8.37
C GLY A 140 -6.14 -1.46 -7.32
N HIS A 141 -5.24 -1.95 -6.46
CA HIS A 141 -4.79 -1.28 -5.24
C HIS A 141 -4.27 0.14 -5.45
N ALA A 142 -3.65 0.39 -6.61
CA ALA A 142 -3.10 1.72 -6.95
C ALA A 142 -4.19 2.75 -7.31
N TRP A 143 -5.38 2.30 -7.71
CA TRP A 143 -6.50 3.14 -8.14
C TRP A 143 -7.63 3.22 -7.13
N ASN A 144 -7.86 2.15 -6.37
CA ASN A 144 -8.98 2.02 -5.47
C ASN A 144 -8.91 3.03 -4.30
N PRO A 145 -9.89 3.95 -4.14
CA PRO A 145 -9.87 4.93 -3.06
C PRO A 145 -10.05 4.27 -1.68
N TRP A 146 -10.77 3.17 -1.59
CA TRP A 146 -11.00 2.43 -0.34
C TRP A 146 -9.72 1.79 0.18
N PHE A 147 -8.81 1.42 -0.72
CA PHE A 147 -7.49 0.93 -0.33
C PHE A 147 -6.70 1.97 0.47
N LEU A 148 -6.79 3.25 0.07
CA LEU A 148 -6.16 4.35 0.81
C LEU A 148 -6.82 4.59 2.18
N GLN A 149 -8.10 4.30 2.33
CA GLN A 149 -8.78 4.39 3.63
C GLN A 149 -8.27 3.35 4.63
N GLY A 150 -7.80 2.21 4.16
CA GLY A 150 -7.12 1.21 4.98
C GLY A 150 -5.70 1.65 5.35
N THR A 151 -4.90 2.07 4.38
CA THR A 151 -3.51 2.47 4.61
C THR A 151 -3.39 3.73 5.46
N LYS A 152 -4.37 4.65 5.45
CA LYS A 152 -4.36 5.85 6.32
C LYS A 152 -4.37 5.53 7.81
N THR A 153 -4.86 4.34 8.20
CA THR A 153 -4.90 3.92 9.61
C THR A 153 -3.53 3.87 10.25
N LEU A 154 -2.46 3.74 9.45
CA LEU A 154 -1.08 3.80 9.94
C LEU A 154 -0.76 5.14 10.62
N ALA A 155 -1.29 6.27 10.14
CA ALA A 155 -1.11 7.57 10.78
C ALA A 155 -1.77 7.62 12.17
N TYR A 156 -2.96 7.05 12.29
CA TYR A 156 -3.69 6.93 13.55
C TYR A 156 -2.97 6.03 14.54
N GLU A 157 -2.42 4.91 14.07
CA GLU A 157 -1.63 4.01 14.91
C GLU A 157 -0.34 4.65 15.42
N LEU A 158 0.37 5.40 14.57
CA LEU A 158 1.58 6.12 14.98
C LEU A 158 1.27 7.11 16.09
N LEU A 159 0.17 7.87 15.97
CA LEU A 159 -0.27 8.78 17.03
C LEU A 159 -0.62 8.03 18.32
N ASP A 160 -1.39 6.94 18.22
CA ASP A 160 -1.84 6.16 19.37
C ASP A 160 -0.66 5.47 20.10
N GLN A 161 0.30 4.92 19.36
CA GLN A 161 1.45 4.19 19.94
C GLN A 161 2.55 5.11 20.49
N LEU A 162 2.75 6.30 19.90
CA LEU A 162 3.74 7.27 20.37
C LEU A 162 3.18 8.25 21.43
N GLY A 163 1.86 8.42 21.47
CA GLY A 163 1.20 9.48 22.25
C GLY A 163 1.32 10.89 21.65
N HIS A 164 2.02 11.03 20.53
CA HIS A 164 2.20 12.28 19.79
C HIS A 164 2.50 11.98 18.32
N ALA A 165 2.29 12.94 17.42
CA ALA A 165 2.71 12.80 16.03
C ALA A 165 4.25 12.79 15.93
N PRO A 166 4.85 11.91 15.10
CA PRO A 166 6.29 11.96 14.84
C PRO A 166 6.66 13.26 14.11
N ASN A 167 7.92 13.69 14.21
CA ASN A 167 8.40 14.84 13.44
C ASN A 167 8.53 14.55 11.95
N ALA A 168 8.87 13.31 11.62
CA ALA A 168 9.04 12.83 10.25
C ALA A 168 8.73 11.34 10.16
N VAL A 169 8.32 10.91 8.97
CA VAL A 169 8.16 9.49 8.60
C VAL A 169 8.95 9.24 7.32
N ILE A 170 9.84 8.24 7.36
CA ILE A 170 10.58 7.75 6.19
C ILE A 170 9.94 6.43 5.78
N LEU A 171 9.62 6.29 4.50
CA LEU A 171 8.91 5.12 4.00
C LEU A 171 9.31 4.77 2.55
N PRO A 172 9.34 3.48 2.18
CA PRO A 172 9.52 3.10 0.79
C PRO A 172 8.29 3.52 -0.05
N ALA A 173 8.52 4.09 -1.23
CA ALA A 173 7.45 4.55 -2.11
C ALA A 173 7.62 4.06 -3.55
N SER A 174 6.67 3.27 -4.03
CA SER A 174 6.56 2.86 -5.43
C SER A 174 5.22 3.33 -6.04
N ALA A 175 4.16 2.55 -5.99
CA ALA A 175 2.82 2.98 -6.39
C ALA A 175 2.20 4.09 -5.50
N GLY A 176 2.83 4.39 -4.36
CA GLY A 176 2.51 5.53 -3.51
C GLY A 176 1.37 5.31 -2.51
N THR A 177 0.76 4.13 -2.43
CA THR A 177 -0.42 3.91 -1.57
C THR A 177 -0.16 4.08 -0.08
N LEU A 178 1.05 3.77 0.40
CA LEU A 178 1.42 4.00 1.80
C LEU A 178 1.65 5.49 2.08
N LEU A 179 2.37 6.18 1.20
CA LEU A 179 2.61 7.63 1.28
C LEU A 179 1.29 8.40 1.30
N LEU A 180 0.40 8.09 0.35
CA LEU A 180 -0.89 8.75 0.24
C LEU A 180 -1.81 8.42 1.42
N GLY A 181 -1.77 7.19 1.93
CA GLY A 181 -2.49 6.83 3.14
C GLY A 181 -2.04 7.65 4.35
N LEU A 182 -0.73 7.73 4.59
CA LEU A 182 -0.17 8.57 5.66
C LEU A 182 -0.53 10.05 5.49
N TRP A 183 -0.43 10.57 4.26
CA TRP A 183 -0.82 11.94 3.95
C TRP A 183 -2.28 12.22 4.29
N ILE A 184 -3.20 11.33 3.88
CA ILE A 184 -4.62 11.43 4.20
C ILE A 184 -4.83 11.39 5.72
N GLY A 185 -4.30 10.37 6.39
CA GLY A 185 -4.51 10.16 7.82
C GLY A 185 -3.96 11.31 8.67
N PHE A 186 -2.77 11.83 8.38
CA PHE A 186 -2.23 12.98 9.13
C PHE A 186 -2.99 14.28 8.86
N ASN A 187 -3.50 14.51 7.65
CA ASN A 187 -4.36 15.66 7.38
C ASN A 187 -5.73 15.55 8.10
N GLU A 188 -6.30 14.35 8.19
CA GLU A 188 -7.50 14.12 8.99
C GLU A 188 -7.23 14.40 10.48
N LEU A 189 -6.13 13.86 11.03
CA LEU A 189 -5.73 14.12 12.42
C LEU A 189 -5.51 15.62 12.71
N LEU A 190 -4.90 16.34 11.76
CA LEU A 190 -4.75 17.80 11.85
C LEU A 190 -6.10 18.50 11.84
N SER A 191 -7.00 18.12 10.93
CA SER A 191 -8.34 18.69 10.82
C SER A 191 -9.20 18.44 12.05
N LEU A 192 -8.97 17.33 12.75
CA LEU A 192 -9.62 16.97 14.01
C LEU A 192 -8.98 17.65 15.23
N GLY A 193 -7.92 18.44 15.04
CA GLY A 193 -7.19 19.10 16.14
C GLY A 193 -6.41 18.15 17.04
N LEU A 194 -6.19 16.90 16.61
CA LEU A 194 -5.46 15.87 17.37
C LEU A 194 -3.94 16.00 17.22
N ILE A 195 -3.48 16.71 16.21
CA ILE A 195 -2.08 17.09 15.99
C ILE A 195 -2.00 18.55 15.55
N ASN A 196 -0.86 19.21 15.78
CA ASN A 196 -0.67 20.63 15.45
C ASN A 196 -0.06 20.86 14.07
N LYS A 197 0.55 19.83 13.48
CA LYS A 197 1.18 19.86 12.15
C LYS A 197 1.28 18.44 11.58
N VAL A 198 1.24 18.35 10.25
CA VAL A 198 1.53 17.10 9.54
C VAL A 198 3.02 16.78 9.65
N PRO A 199 3.42 15.54 9.98
CA PRO A 199 4.81 15.11 9.93
C PRO A 199 5.42 15.27 8.53
N ARG A 200 6.72 15.54 8.45
CA ARG A 200 7.43 15.52 7.17
C ARG A 200 7.47 14.09 6.63
N LEU A 201 7.06 13.90 5.37
CA LEU A 201 7.03 12.60 4.72
C LEU A 201 8.22 12.47 3.76
N TYR A 202 9.12 11.54 4.04
CA TYR A 202 10.26 11.23 3.21
C TYR A 202 10.02 9.92 2.46
N ALA A 203 9.99 9.99 1.13
CA ALA A 203 9.78 8.83 0.28
C ALA A 203 11.12 8.27 -0.20
N ALA A 204 11.46 7.03 0.17
CA ALA A 204 12.60 6.32 -0.36
C ALA A 204 12.19 5.54 -1.61
N GLN A 205 12.84 5.79 -2.74
CA GLN A 205 12.63 5.10 -4.01
C GLN A 205 13.88 4.34 -4.42
N ALA A 206 13.69 3.20 -5.06
CA ALA A 206 14.81 2.43 -5.59
C ALA A 206 15.38 3.06 -6.87
N GLN A 207 16.69 2.99 -7.05
CA GLN A 207 17.35 3.38 -8.28
C GLN A 207 16.66 2.75 -9.52
N GLY A 208 16.61 3.47 -10.63
CA GLY A 208 15.93 3.04 -11.86
C GLY A 208 14.40 3.15 -11.85
N PHE A 209 13.77 3.37 -10.68
CA PHE A 209 12.32 3.52 -10.50
C PHE A 209 11.95 4.75 -9.65
N ALA A 210 12.78 5.78 -9.68
CA ALA A 210 12.64 6.98 -8.85
C ALA A 210 11.85 8.11 -9.54
N ASN A 211 10.69 7.77 -10.11
CA ASN A 211 9.85 8.72 -10.86
C ASN A 211 9.37 9.92 -10.02
N LEU A 212 9.16 9.73 -8.71
CA LEU A 212 8.76 10.82 -7.83
C LEU A 212 9.94 11.78 -7.57
N TYR A 213 11.14 11.23 -7.43
CA TYR A 213 12.36 12.03 -7.34
C TYR A 213 12.54 12.88 -8.60
N GLU A 214 12.43 12.27 -9.78
CA GLU A 214 12.52 12.95 -11.07
C GLU A 214 11.53 14.11 -11.20
N LYS A 215 10.28 13.92 -10.76
CA LYS A 215 9.25 14.96 -10.77
C LYS A 215 9.55 16.14 -9.84
N ILE A 216 10.31 15.95 -8.80
CA ILE A 216 10.60 16.96 -7.78
C ILE A 216 11.97 17.61 -8.00
N HIS A 217 12.99 16.84 -8.37
CA HIS A 217 14.40 17.23 -8.42
C HIS A 217 15.00 17.22 -9.83
N GLY A 218 14.36 16.59 -10.80
CA GLY A 218 14.92 16.40 -12.14
C GLY A 218 15.61 15.05 -12.32
N ASP A 219 16.56 14.98 -13.24
CA ASP A 219 17.19 13.73 -13.66
C ASP A 219 17.91 12.98 -12.53
N TYR A 220 17.89 11.65 -12.59
CA TYR A 220 18.60 10.75 -11.69
C TYR A 220 19.20 9.56 -12.44
N VAL A 221 20.10 8.81 -11.77
CA VAL A 221 20.70 7.59 -12.31
C VAL A 221 19.63 6.53 -12.54
N ARG A 222 19.46 6.06 -13.78
CA ARG A 222 18.39 5.14 -14.21
C ARG A 222 18.82 3.68 -14.25
N GLU A 223 19.86 3.29 -13.55
CA GLU A 223 20.24 1.88 -13.43
C GLU A 223 19.16 1.12 -12.64
N PRO A 224 18.55 0.05 -13.22
CA PRO A 224 17.48 -0.65 -12.54
C PRO A 224 17.98 -1.43 -11.33
N THR A 225 17.27 -1.31 -10.21
CA THR A 225 17.55 -2.12 -9.02
C THR A 225 17.39 -3.61 -9.30
N ARG A 226 18.26 -4.43 -8.69
CA ARG A 226 18.19 -5.88 -8.67
C ARG A 226 17.59 -6.42 -7.36
N LEU A 227 17.68 -5.64 -6.28
CA LEU A 227 17.32 -6.07 -4.92
C LEU A 227 15.90 -5.64 -4.54
N ALA A 228 15.52 -4.39 -4.80
CA ALA A 228 14.25 -3.82 -4.34
C ALA A 228 13.05 -4.15 -5.26
N ASP A 229 12.75 -5.44 -5.48
CA ASP A 229 11.71 -5.91 -6.40
C ASP A 229 10.32 -5.26 -6.16
N ALA A 230 9.92 -5.09 -4.90
CA ALA A 230 8.63 -4.49 -4.54
C ALA A 230 8.51 -2.99 -4.90
N LEU A 231 9.63 -2.32 -5.22
CA LEU A 231 9.67 -0.90 -5.57
C LEU A 231 9.74 -0.64 -7.09
N ARG A 232 9.73 -1.67 -7.92
CA ARG A 232 9.88 -1.61 -9.38
C ARG A 232 8.58 -1.20 -10.08
N VAL A 233 8.16 0.05 -9.90
CA VAL A 233 6.98 0.65 -10.56
C VAL A 233 7.40 1.80 -11.44
N SER A 234 7.33 1.61 -12.76
CA SER A 234 7.79 2.59 -13.75
C SER A 234 6.86 3.80 -13.92
N ASN A 235 5.55 3.62 -13.73
CA ASN A 235 4.55 4.68 -13.90
C ASN A 235 3.54 4.64 -12.74
N PRO A 236 3.84 5.27 -11.60
CA PRO A 236 2.88 5.36 -10.50
C PRO A 236 1.64 6.16 -10.94
N PRO A 237 0.42 5.58 -10.90
CA PRO A 237 -0.75 6.24 -11.46
C PRO A 237 -1.18 7.51 -10.70
N ARG A 238 -0.71 7.66 -9.46
CA ARG A 238 -1.03 8.80 -8.59
C ARG A 238 0.17 9.73 -8.34
N ILE A 239 1.11 9.79 -9.28
CA ILE A 239 2.36 10.54 -9.11
C ILE A 239 2.14 12.00 -8.71
N GLU A 240 1.17 12.70 -9.29
CA GLU A 240 0.86 14.09 -8.97
C GLU A 240 0.33 14.25 -7.53
N GLN A 241 -0.44 13.28 -7.05
CA GLN A 241 -0.89 13.26 -5.65
C GLN A 241 0.29 13.00 -4.70
N MET A 242 1.24 12.14 -5.10
CA MET A 242 2.46 11.89 -4.33
C MET A 242 3.32 13.16 -4.23
N VAL A 243 3.52 13.89 -5.33
CA VAL A 243 4.21 15.19 -5.35
C VAL A 243 3.54 16.18 -4.38
N LYS A 244 2.19 16.26 -4.43
CA LYS A 244 1.42 17.10 -3.51
C LYS A 244 1.64 16.71 -2.05
N ALA A 245 1.67 15.42 -1.73
CA ALA A 245 1.89 14.91 -0.38
C ALA A 245 3.30 15.27 0.15
N ILE A 246 4.33 15.06 -0.66
CA ILE A 246 5.71 15.41 -0.29
C ILE A 246 5.85 16.92 -0.05
N ARG A 247 5.44 17.74 -1.01
CA ARG A 247 5.53 19.21 -0.89
C ARG A 247 4.68 19.74 0.27
N GLY A 248 3.44 19.25 0.42
CA GLY A 248 2.51 19.70 1.46
C GLY A 248 2.96 19.30 2.88
N SER A 249 3.75 18.24 3.03
CA SER A 249 4.34 17.83 4.31
C SER A 249 5.71 18.47 4.60
N ASN A 250 6.25 19.30 3.70
CA ASN A 250 7.63 19.78 3.74
C ASN A 250 8.64 18.61 3.86
N GLY A 251 8.33 17.50 3.22
CA GLY A 251 9.19 16.33 3.12
C GLY A 251 10.07 16.34 1.89
N ASP A 252 10.63 15.19 1.56
CA ASP A 252 11.50 15.04 0.38
C ASP A 252 11.50 13.60 -0.15
N VAL A 253 12.22 13.38 -1.25
CA VAL A 253 12.38 12.07 -1.89
C VAL A 253 13.85 11.70 -1.94
N LEU A 254 14.15 10.46 -1.61
CA LEU A 254 15.49 9.89 -1.61
C LEU A 254 15.55 8.76 -2.66
N VAL A 255 16.66 8.68 -3.38
CA VAL A 255 16.98 7.53 -4.24
C VAL A 255 17.96 6.64 -3.49
N ILE A 256 17.64 5.37 -3.36
CA ILE A 256 18.47 4.38 -2.69
C ILE A 256 19.04 3.42 -3.75
N THR A 257 20.34 3.28 -3.75
CA THR A 257 21.08 2.36 -4.64
C THR A 257 21.07 0.93 -4.10
N ASP A 258 21.40 -0.05 -4.96
CA ASP A 258 21.52 -1.44 -4.51
C ASP A 258 22.70 -1.63 -3.53
N ASP A 259 23.74 -0.78 -3.59
CA ASP A 259 24.89 -0.80 -2.67
C ASP A 259 24.55 -0.25 -1.28
N GLU A 260 23.47 0.52 -1.15
CA GLU A 260 22.97 1.10 0.11
C GLU A 260 21.90 0.22 0.78
N LEU A 261 21.44 -0.83 0.09
CA LEU A 261 20.45 -1.79 0.57
C LEU A 261 21.10 -3.01 1.23
#